data_2071bc7e4c760e0bbdabce5a2834a673
#
_entry.id   2071bc7e4c760e0bbdabce5a2834a673
#
_cell.length_a   1.000
_cell.length_b   1.000
_cell.length_c   1.000
_cell.angle_alpha   90.00
_cell.angle_beta   90.00
_cell.angle_gamma   90.00
#
_symmetry.space_group_name_H-M   'P 1'
#
loop_
_entity.id
_entity.type
_entity.pdbx_description
1 polymer ?
#
loop_
_entity_poly.entity_id
_entity_poly.type
_entity_poly.pdbx_seq_one_letter_code
_entity_poly.pdbx_strand_id
1 'polypeptide(L)'
;MNRIVKEKQLKLKLIPGRKYPISTSVGRIENPHLWSPELPYLYTVKVQVCDAKNGEMYQEVISPVGFRWFSVDKTGFYLNGKYLKLRGAARHQDYAGLGTAIPVEMNRRDMRLLKEMGANFVRISHYPQDPEIYRACDELGLIVWSEICVVNEVRKNAAFAHNCKEMLKEMILQNYNHPSVVLWGL
;
A
#
# COMPACT_ATOMS: atom_id res chain seq x y z
N MET A 1 24.62 5.55 -2.30
CA MET A 1 24.52 4.80 -3.57
C MET A 1 23.44 3.74 -3.44
N ASN A 2 22.45 3.73 -4.32
CA ASN A 2 21.45 2.66 -4.35
C ASN A 2 22.10 1.38 -4.89
N ARG A 3 22.08 0.31 -4.10
CA ARG A 3 22.61 -1.01 -4.48
C ARG A 3 21.49 -1.85 -5.08
N ILE A 4 21.74 -2.45 -6.25
CA ILE A 4 20.85 -3.49 -6.81
C ILE A 4 20.96 -4.74 -5.96
N VAL A 5 19.82 -5.19 -5.40
CA VAL A 5 19.76 -6.40 -4.57
C VAL A 5 19.50 -7.64 -5.43
N LYS A 6 18.60 -7.51 -6.41
CA LYS A 6 18.25 -8.54 -7.40
C LYS A 6 17.82 -7.88 -8.70
N GLU A 7 18.11 -8.57 -9.80
CA GLU A 7 17.70 -8.18 -11.14
C GLU A 7 17.27 -9.41 -11.95
N LYS A 8 16.32 -9.23 -12.84
CA LYS A 8 15.93 -10.24 -13.81
C LYS A 8 15.50 -9.58 -15.12
N GLN A 9 15.98 -10.12 -16.21
CA GLN A 9 15.59 -9.72 -17.56
C GLN A 9 14.72 -10.79 -18.21
N LEU A 10 13.71 -10.36 -18.95
CA LEU A 10 12.85 -11.22 -19.76
C LEU A 10 12.86 -10.68 -21.19
N LYS A 11 13.05 -11.58 -22.15
CA LYS A 11 12.89 -11.25 -23.58
C LYS A 11 11.49 -11.65 -24.02
N LEU A 12 10.73 -10.71 -24.55
CA LEU A 12 9.36 -10.91 -24.97
C LEU A 12 9.20 -10.51 -26.44
N LYS A 13 8.40 -11.27 -27.17
CA LYS A 13 7.95 -10.89 -28.51
C LYS A 13 6.52 -10.39 -28.39
N LEU A 14 6.35 -9.09 -28.58
CA LEU A 14 5.05 -8.43 -28.43
C LEU A 14 4.43 -8.16 -29.81
N ILE A 15 3.11 -8.27 -29.88
CA ILE A 15 2.32 -7.92 -31.08
C ILE A 15 1.57 -6.62 -30.75
N PRO A 16 1.65 -5.59 -31.57
CA PRO A 16 0.93 -4.34 -31.36
C PRO A 16 -0.57 -4.54 -31.12
N GLY A 17 -1.15 -3.74 -30.24
CA GLY A 17 -2.58 -3.79 -29.92
C GLY A 17 -3.02 -4.94 -28.99
N ARG A 18 -2.10 -5.81 -28.52
CA ARG A 18 -2.41 -6.88 -27.56
C ARG A 18 -1.92 -6.55 -26.16
N LYS A 19 -2.68 -7.00 -25.14
CA LYS A 19 -2.27 -6.96 -23.74
C LYS A 19 -1.57 -8.26 -23.36
N TYR A 20 -0.43 -8.15 -22.68
CA TYR A 20 0.36 -9.30 -22.22
C TYR A 20 0.52 -9.22 -20.71
N PRO A 21 -0.23 -10.00 -19.91
CA PRO A 21 0.04 -10.12 -18.49
C PRO A 21 1.38 -10.84 -18.29
N ILE A 22 2.30 -10.21 -17.57
CA ILE A 22 3.61 -10.77 -17.27
C ILE A 22 3.68 -11.01 -15.77
N SER A 23 3.93 -12.27 -15.40
CA SER A 23 4.22 -12.64 -14.02
C SER A 23 5.61 -13.26 -13.96
N THR A 24 6.46 -12.76 -13.08
CA THR A 24 7.82 -13.27 -12.91
C THR A 24 8.29 -13.11 -11.48
N SER A 25 9.36 -13.80 -11.12
CA SER A 25 10.03 -13.69 -9.82
C SER A 25 11.50 -13.37 -10.02
N VAL A 26 12.02 -12.46 -9.21
CA VAL A 26 13.47 -12.19 -9.10
C VAL A 26 14.19 -13.21 -8.20
N GLY A 27 13.45 -14.21 -7.67
CA GLY A 27 13.97 -15.19 -6.72
C GLY A 27 13.98 -14.66 -5.29
N ARG A 28 14.51 -15.49 -4.38
CA ARG A 28 14.57 -15.19 -2.96
C ARG A 28 15.60 -14.08 -2.67
N ILE A 29 15.24 -13.14 -1.80
CA ILE A 29 16.14 -12.16 -1.21
C ILE A 29 16.52 -12.69 0.17
N GLU A 30 17.82 -12.91 0.39
CA GLU A 30 18.31 -13.41 1.67
C GLU A 30 18.40 -12.28 2.70
N ASN A 31 17.88 -12.55 3.91
CA ASN A 31 17.92 -11.63 5.05
C ASN A 31 17.53 -10.18 4.69
N PRO A 32 16.32 -9.94 4.13
CA PRO A 32 15.90 -8.60 3.80
C PRO A 32 15.70 -7.75 5.07
N HIS A 33 15.93 -6.44 4.96
CA HIS A 33 15.46 -5.51 5.98
C HIS A 33 13.94 -5.53 6.00
N LEU A 34 13.38 -5.87 7.15
CA LEU A 34 11.92 -5.94 7.31
C LEU A 34 11.37 -4.55 7.65
N TRP A 35 10.23 -4.24 7.05
CA TRP A 35 9.46 -3.03 7.37
C TRP A 35 8.75 -3.19 8.71
N SER A 36 8.85 -2.17 9.56
CA SER A 36 8.09 -2.07 10.81
C SER A 36 7.84 -0.59 11.17
N PRO A 37 6.96 -0.28 12.14
CA PRO A 37 6.77 1.09 12.63
C PRO A 37 8.04 1.77 13.14
N GLU A 38 8.97 1.00 13.71
CA GLU A 38 10.25 1.50 14.23
C GLU A 38 11.31 1.65 13.14
N LEU A 39 11.25 0.78 12.13
CA LEU A 39 12.16 0.77 10.99
C LEU A 39 11.38 0.59 9.69
N PRO A 40 10.78 1.65 9.14
CA PRO A 40 9.96 1.59 7.93
C PRO A 40 10.83 1.48 6.67
N TYR A 41 11.60 0.39 6.57
CA TYR A 41 12.54 0.19 5.47
C TYR A 41 11.81 -0.16 4.17
N LEU A 42 12.07 0.64 3.13
CA LEU A 42 11.50 0.45 1.81
C LEU A 42 12.58 0.11 0.79
N TYR A 43 12.32 -0.93 0.02
CA TYR A 43 13.05 -1.22 -1.21
C TYR A 43 12.38 -0.51 -2.39
N THR A 44 13.12 -0.33 -3.46
CA THR A 44 12.60 0.20 -4.71
C THR A 44 12.54 -0.92 -5.76
N VAL A 45 11.37 -1.20 -6.28
CA VAL A 45 11.19 -2.04 -7.45
C VAL A 45 11.14 -1.15 -8.68
N LYS A 46 12.03 -1.42 -9.65
CA LYS A 46 12.03 -0.79 -10.96
C LYS A 46 11.63 -1.80 -12.01
N VAL A 47 10.63 -1.47 -12.81
CA VAL A 47 10.25 -2.24 -13.99
C VAL A 47 10.52 -1.37 -15.21
N GLN A 48 11.37 -1.86 -16.10
CA GLN A 48 11.73 -1.14 -17.32
C GLN A 48 11.34 -1.97 -18.54
N VAL A 49 10.79 -1.30 -19.53
CA VAL A 49 10.54 -1.86 -20.86
C VAL A 49 11.52 -1.22 -21.84
N CYS A 50 12.38 -2.06 -22.40
CA CYS A 50 13.43 -1.59 -23.29
C CYS A 50 13.37 -2.33 -24.64
N ASP A 51 13.85 -1.68 -25.70
CA ASP A 51 14.11 -2.35 -26.97
C ASP A 51 15.19 -3.42 -26.79
N ALA A 52 14.91 -4.63 -27.26
CA ALA A 52 15.83 -5.75 -27.11
C ALA A 52 17.07 -5.67 -28.03
N LYS A 53 17.09 -4.78 -29.03
CA LYS A 53 18.18 -4.64 -30.00
C LYS A 53 19.16 -3.55 -29.61
N ASN A 54 18.65 -2.37 -29.24
CA ASN A 54 19.49 -1.19 -28.97
C ASN A 54 19.50 -0.75 -27.49
N GLY A 55 18.64 -1.36 -26.63
CA GLY A 55 18.55 -1.03 -25.21
C GLY A 55 17.79 0.26 -24.90
N GLU A 56 17.17 0.89 -25.89
CA GLU A 56 16.38 2.11 -25.68
C GLU A 56 15.23 1.85 -24.72
N MET A 57 15.12 2.69 -23.67
CA MET A 57 14.09 2.58 -22.67
C MET A 57 12.79 3.26 -23.13
N TYR A 58 11.72 2.49 -23.24
CA TYR A 58 10.40 2.99 -23.59
C TYR A 58 9.59 3.43 -22.38
N GLN A 59 9.72 2.72 -21.28
CA GLN A 59 8.95 2.99 -20.06
C GLN A 59 9.69 2.52 -18.82
N GLU A 60 9.56 3.28 -17.74
CA GLU A 60 9.97 2.88 -16.39
C GLU A 60 8.80 3.06 -15.43
N VAL A 61 8.61 2.07 -14.55
CA VAL A 61 7.70 2.14 -13.40
C VAL A 61 8.53 1.89 -12.14
N ILE A 62 8.40 2.80 -11.18
CA ILE A 62 9.10 2.74 -9.90
C ILE A 62 8.07 2.59 -8.80
N SER A 63 8.23 1.57 -7.96
CA SER A 63 7.32 1.29 -6.83
C SER A 63 8.12 1.01 -5.56
N PRO A 64 7.81 1.69 -4.44
CA PRO A 64 8.34 1.31 -3.14
C PRO A 64 7.70 0.00 -2.67
N VAL A 65 8.47 -0.85 -2.01
CA VAL A 65 8.00 -2.13 -1.45
C VAL A 65 8.70 -2.39 -0.11
N GLY A 66 7.93 -2.78 0.91
CA GLY A 66 8.46 -3.22 2.19
C GLY A 66 8.20 -4.72 2.43
N PHE A 67 9.20 -5.44 2.91
CA PHE A 67 9.05 -6.84 3.30
C PHE A 67 8.57 -6.94 4.74
N ARG A 68 7.45 -7.61 4.95
CA ARG A 68 6.91 -7.89 6.28
C ARG A 68 5.95 -9.07 6.22
N TRP A 69 5.65 -9.66 7.36
CA TRP A 69 4.50 -10.55 7.54
C TRP A 69 3.79 -10.19 8.84
N PHE A 70 2.54 -10.58 8.96
CA PHE A 70 1.78 -10.37 10.18
C PHE A 70 0.86 -11.56 10.47
N SER A 71 0.48 -11.68 11.73
CA SER A 71 -0.53 -12.61 12.18
C SER A 71 -1.41 -11.97 13.26
N VAL A 72 -2.61 -12.48 13.37
CA VAL A 72 -3.57 -12.07 14.41
C VAL A 72 -4.09 -13.33 15.07
N ASP A 73 -4.09 -13.35 16.39
CA ASP A 73 -4.69 -14.41 17.18
C ASP A 73 -5.42 -13.84 18.41
N LYS A 74 -5.90 -14.71 19.31
CA LYS A 74 -6.61 -14.30 20.53
C LYS A 74 -5.76 -13.47 21.51
N THR A 75 -4.45 -13.45 21.34
CA THR A 75 -3.51 -12.70 22.21
C THR A 75 -3.12 -11.35 21.60
N GLY A 76 -3.37 -11.13 20.31
CA GLY A 76 -3.18 -9.83 19.67
C GLY A 76 -2.66 -9.86 18.25
N PHE A 77 -2.10 -8.73 17.85
CA PHE A 77 -1.48 -8.51 16.55
C PHE A 77 0.05 -8.69 16.64
N TYR A 78 0.61 -9.41 15.69
CA TYR A 78 2.03 -9.68 15.58
C TYR A 78 2.56 -9.21 14.23
N LEU A 79 3.64 -8.46 14.23
CA LEU A 79 4.36 -8.05 13.02
C LEU A 79 5.77 -8.66 13.05
N ASN A 80 6.15 -9.33 11.96
CA ASN A 80 7.46 -9.99 11.83
C ASN A 80 7.77 -10.94 13.01
N GLY A 81 6.73 -11.61 13.53
CA GLY A 81 6.81 -12.53 14.65
C GLY A 81 6.87 -11.89 16.04
N LYS A 82 6.79 -10.56 16.14
CA LYS A 82 6.81 -9.84 17.43
C LYS A 82 5.44 -9.25 17.73
N TYR A 83 4.99 -9.40 19.00
CA TYR A 83 3.77 -8.76 19.46
C TYR A 83 3.85 -7.25 19.28
N LEU A 84 2.81 -6.66 18.73
CA LEU A 84 2.72 -5.22 18.53
C LEU A 84 1.35 -4.70 18.98
N LYS A 85 1.36 -3.89 20.04
CA LYS A 85 0.15 -3.18 20.45
C LYS A 85 -0.12 -2.02 19.48
N LEU A 86 -1.23 -2.08 18.78
CA LEU A 86 -1.67 -1.02 17.87
C LEU A 86 -2.20 0.16 18.70
N ARG A 87 -1.67 1.35 18.43
CA ARG A 87 -2.06 2.62 19.06
C ARG A 87 -2.21 3.67 17.97
N GLY A 88 -3.36 4.32 17.89
CA GLY A 88 -3.61 5.30 16.84
C GLY A 88 -5.00 5.90 16.89
N ALA A 89 -5.39 6.51 15.80
CA ALA A 89 -6.66 7.17 15.65
C ALA A 89 -7.32 6.84 14.30
N ALA A 90 -8.60 7.14 14.19
CA ALA A 90 -9.28 7.20 12.91
C ALA A 90 -9.05 8.57 12.27
N ARG A 91 -8.90 8.59 10.94
CA ARG A 91 -8.78 9.82 10.16
C ARG A 91 -9.85 9.88 9.08
N HIS A 92 -10.54 11.00 9.01
CA HIS A 92 -11.37 11.38 7.87
C HIS A 92 -10.59 12.29 6.91
N GLN A 93 -10.84 12.16 5.61
CA GLN A 93 -10.33 13.10 4.62
C GLN A 93 -11.33 14.24 4.47
N ASP A 94 -11.31 15.13 5.44
CA ASP A 94 -12.21 16.29 5.51
C ASP A 94 -11.51 17.46 6.21
N TYR A 95 -11.60 18.64 5.62
CA TYR A 95 -10.96 19.84 6.13
C TYR A 95 -11.88 21.06 5.99
N ALA A 96 -11.95 21.87 7.02
CA ALA A 96 -12.75 23.11 7.00
C ALA A 96 -12.36 24.00 5.82
N GLY A 97 -13.34 24.35 4.99
CA GLY A 97 -13.16 25.20 3.81
C GLY A 97 -12.62 24.47 2.57
N LEU A 98 -12.17 23.22 2.68
CA LEU A 98 -11.62 22.43 1.57
C LEU A 98 -12.45 21.17 1.27
N GLY A 99 -13.25 20.69 2.23
CA GLY A 99 -13.91 19.40 2.14
C GLY A 99 -12.88 18.29 1.96
N THR A 100 -13.11 17.42 0.98
CA THR A 100 -12.20 16.28 0.66
C THR A 100 -11.06 16.66 -0.29
N ALA A 101 -11.08 17.87 -0.88
CA ALA A 101 -10.04 18.33 -1.82
C ALA A 101 -8.81 18.87 -1.08
N ILE A 102 -8.20 18.01 -0.27
CA ILE A 102 -7.08 18.36 0.60
C ILE A 102 -5.77 18.33 -0.18
N PRO A 103 -4.94 19.38 -0.13
CA PRO A 103 -3.61 19.37 -0.73
C PRO A 103 -2.72 18.24 -0.16
N VAL A 104 -1.87 17.68 -1.00
CA VAL A 104 -0.96 16.58 -0.66
C VAL A 104 -0.17 16.84 0.62
N GLU A 105 0.38 18.05 0.77
CA GLU A 105 1.18 18.41 1.94
C GLU A 105 0.38 18.39 3.26
N MET A 106 -0.90 18.71 3.22
CA MET A 106 -1.77 18.63 4.38
C MET A 106 -2.06 17.16 4.74
N ASN A 107 -2.28 16.30 3.75
CA ASN A 107 -2.41 14.85 3.95
C ASN A 107 -1.16 14.29 4.62
N ARG A 108 0.03 14.62 4.11
CA ARG A 108 1.31 14.19 4.70
C ARG A 108 1.52 14.76 6.11
N ARG A 109 1.11 16.01 6.35
CA ARG A 109 1.16 16.63 7.68
C ARG A 109 0.34 15.85 8.70
N ASP A 110 -0.88 15.44 8.37
CA ASP A 110 -1.72 14.66 9.28
C ASP A 110 -1.02 13.36 9.71
N MET A 111 -0.38 12.66 8.77
CA MET A 111 0.36 11.43 9.08
C MET A 111 1.59 11.71 9.97
N ARG A 112 2.32 12.81 9.72
CA ARG A 112 3.42 13.22 10.61
C ARG A 112 2.93 13.52 12.02
N LEU A 113 1.84 14.26 12.17
CA LEU A 113 1.26 14.56 13.48
C LEU A 113 0.83 13.30 14.24
N LEU A 114 0.21 12.32 13.56
CA LEU A 114 -0.09 11.03 14.17
C LEU A 114 1.17 10.33 14.65
N LYS A 115 2.23 10.33 13.86
CA LYS A 115 3.51 9.73 14.25
C LYS A 115 4.15 10.46 15.44
N GLU A 116 4.15 11.78 15.46
CA GLU A 116 4.65 12.62 16.55
C GLU A 116 3.88 12.41 17.86
N MET A 117 2.59 12.11 17.78
CA MET A 117 1.76 11.70 18.93
C MET A 117 2.15 10.32 19.49
N GLY A 118 3.07 9.59 18.85
CA GLY A 118 3.45 8.23 19.24
C GLY A 118 2.55 7.14 18.66
N ALA A 119 1.72 7.44 17.68
CA ALA A 119 0.91 6.44 16.99
C ALA A 119 1.79 5.51 16.13
N ASN A 120 1.38 4.24 16.05
CA ASN A 120 1.90 3.25 15.11
C ASN A 120 0.82 2.68 14.19
N PHE A 121 -0.40 3.23 14.27
CA PHE A 121 -1.57 2.74 13.57
C PHE A 121 -2.49 3.90 13.18
N VAL A 122 -3.15 3.77 12.02
CA VAL A 122 -4.22 4.68 11.58
C VAL A 122 -5.35 3.89 10.91
N ARG A 123 -6.57 4.19 11.28
CA ARG A 123 -7.76 3.74 10.55
C ARG A 123 -8.15 4.80 9.53
N ILE A 124 -8.08 4.42 8.27
CA ILE A 124 -8.52 5.25 7.14
C ILE A 124 -10.03 5.07 7.00
N SER A 125 -10.78 5.94 7.65
CA SER A 125 -12.24 5.79 7.79
C SER A 125 -13.01 6.84 6.99
N HIS A 126 -14.15 6.53 6.42
CA HIS A 126 -14.77 5.22 6.21
C HIS A 126 -14.77 4.90 4.70
N TYR A 127 -13.69 5.19 4.02
CA TYR A 127 -13.51 5.12 2.56
C TYR A 127 -12.01 5.17 2.22
N PRO A 128 -11.58 4.64 1.08
CA PRO A 128 -10.22 4.86 0.60
C PRO A 128 -9.93 6.36 0.48
N GLN A 129 -8.76 6.78 0.94
CA GLN A 129 -8.34 8.17 0.91
C GLN A 129 -7.25 8.39 -0.15
N ASP A 130 -6.74 9.60 -0.22
CA ASP A 130 -5.70 9.99 -1.17
C ASP A 130 -4.52 9.00 -1.14
N PRO A 131 -4.00 8.55 -2.31
CA PRO A 131 -2.87 7.63 -2.38
C PRO A 131 -1.62 8.09 -1.60
N GLU A 132 -1.46 9.39 -1.42
CA GLU A 132 -0.34 9.95 -0.67
C GLU A 132 -0.39 9.64 0.83
N ILE A 133 -1.58 9.40 1.37
CA ILE A 133 -1.76 8.92 2.75
C ILE A 133 -1.06 7.57 2.95
N TYR A 134 -1.29 6.63 2.03
CA TYR A 134 -0.68 5.30 2.11
C TYR A 134 0.84 5.36 1.96
N ARG A 135 1.34 6.21 1.04
CA ARG A 135 2.79 6.45 0.89
C ARG A 135 3.41 7.04 2.15
N ALA A 136 2.76 8.05 2.73
CA ALA A 136 3.21 8.63 3.98
C ALA A 136 3.22 7.60 5.13
N CYS A 137 2.22 6.72 5.20
CA CYS A 137 2.19 5.63 6.19
C CYS A 137 3.32 4.64 5.98
N ASP A 138 3.63 4.28 4.72
CA ASP A 138 4.77 3.40 4.40
C ASP A 138 6.10 4.00 4.87
N GLU A 139 6.30 5.29 4.63
CA GLU A 139 7.54 6.03 4.96
C GLU A 139 7.68 6.28 6.47
N LEU A 140 6.58 6.57 7.15
CA LEU A 140 6.56 6.92 8.56
C LEU A 140 6.42 5.70 9.49
N GLY A 141 6.09 4.53 8.96
CA GLY A 141 5.84 3.34 9.77
C GLY A 141 4.53 3.42 10.53
N LEU A 142 3.44 3.76 9.85
CA LEU A 142 2.08 3.71 10.38
C LEU A 142 1.35 2.52 9.77
N ILE A 143 0.88 1.59 10.60
CA ILE A 143 0.04 0.48 10.14
C ILE A 143 -1.33 1.02 9.77
N VAL A 144 -1.87 0.55 8.65
CA VAL A 144 -3.12 1.04 8.08
C VAL A 144 -4.21 -0.02 8.12
N TRP A 145 -5.39 0.39 8.57
CA TRP A 145 -6.67 -0.25 8.30
C TRP A 145 -7.42 0.59 7.28
N SER A 146 -7.58 0.08 6.06
CA SER A 146 -8.31 0.72 4.98
C SER A 146 -9.70 0.11 4.82
N GLU A 147 -10.72 0.92 4.53
CA GLU A 147 -12.13 0.52 4.47
C GLU A 147 -12.76 0.88 3.14
N ILE A 148 -13.70 0.07 2.68
CA ILE A 148 -14.62 0.47 1.61
C ILE A 148 -15.70 1.39 2.17
N CYS A 149 -16.34 2.16 1.27
CA CYS A 149 -17.35 3.15 1.64
C CYS A 149 -18.69 2.49 2.02
N VAL A 150 -18.73 1.85 3.20
CA VAL A 150 -19.95 1.33 3.81
C VAL A 150 -20.15 1.99 5.17
N VAL A 151 -21.08 2.94 5.23
CA VAL A 151 -21.31 3.76 6.42
C VAL A 151 -22.80 3.68 6.81
N ASN A 152 -23.07 3.48 8.09
CA ASN A 152 -24.36 3.50 8.75
C ASN A 152 -25.34 2.38 8.37
N GLU A 153 -25.53 2.05 7.10
CA GLU A 153 -26.55 1.10 6.67
C GLU A 153 -25.98 0.02 5.75
N VAL A 154 -26.26 -1.22 6.06
CA VAL A 154 -25.99 -2.39 5.20
C VAL A 154 -27.28 -2.83 4.53
N ARG A 155 -27.42 -2.60 3.23
CA ARG A 155 -28.62 -3.00 2.48
C ARG A 155 -28.60 -4.49 2.17
N LYS A 156 -29.67 -5.18 2.52
CA LYS A 156 -29.82 -6.64 2.32
C LYS A 156 -30.28 -6.97 0.90
N ASN A 157 -29.49 -6.64 -0.12
CA ASN A 157 -29.77 -7.01 -1.51
C ASN A 157 -28.51 -7.40 -2.29
N ALA A 158 -28.69 -8.14 -3.38
CA ALA A 158 -27.59 -8.68 -4.18
C ALA A 158 -26.75 -7.59 -4.86
N ALA A 159 -27.36 -6.50 -5.30
CA ALA A 159 -26.63 -5.40 -5.95
C ALA A 159 -25.69 -4.70 -4.98
N PHE A 160 -26.13 -4.42 -3.74
CA PHE A 160 -25.28 -3.85 -2.71
C PHE A 160 -24.10 -4.78 -2.38
N ALA A 161 -24.37 -6.08 -2.17
CA ALA A 161 -23.33 -7.05 -1.89
C ALA A 161 -22.32 -7.17 -3.05
N HIS A 162 -22.76 -7.10 -4.29
CA HIS A 162 -21.90 -7.08 -5.47
C HIS A 162 -21.01 -5.83 -5.47
N ASN A 163 -21.58 -4.64 -5.28
CA ASN A 163 -20.82 -3.39 -5.24
C ASN A 163 -19.76 -3.38 -4.13
N CYS A 164 -20.09 -3.86 -2.93
CA CYS A 164 -19.12 -3.98 -1.83
C CYS A 164 -17.93 -4.86 -2.22
N LYS A 165 -18.19 -6.01 -2.88
CA LYS A 165 -17.12 -6.90 -3.34
C LYS A 165 -16.22 -6.25 -4.39
N GLU A 166 -16.80 -5.54 -5.36
CA GLU A 166 -16.02 -4.85 -6.39
C GLU A 166 -15.21 -3.69 -5.79
N MET A 167 -15.79 -2.85 -4.93
CA MET A 167 -15.06 -1.80 -4.20
C MET A 167 -13.89 -2.37 -3.39
N LEU A 168 -14.12 -3.48 -2.67
CA LEU A 168 -13.07 -4.14 -1.88
C LEU A 168 -11.94 -4.65 -2.79
N LYS A 169 -12.29 -5.29 -3.89
CA LYS A 169 -11.33 -5.80 -4.87
C LYS A 169 -10.50 -4.66 -5.48
N GLU A 170 -11.13 -3.57 -5.88
CA GLU A 170 -10.46 -2.38 -6.42
C GLU A 170 -9.50 -1.77 -5.39
N MET A 171 -9.98 -1.58 -4.15
CA MET A 171 -9.16 -1.05 -3.05
C MET A 171 -7.94 -1.93 -2.79
N ILE A 172 -8.10 -3.25 -2.76
CA ILE A 172 -6.99 -4.20 -2.59
C ILE A 172 -6.02 -4.08 -3.76
N LEU A 173 -6.49 -4.12 -5.00
CA LEU A 173 -5.64 -4.05 -6.20
C LEU A 173 -4.84 -2.75 -6.29
N GLN A 174 -5.40 -1.64 -5.79
CA GLN A 174 -4.72 -0.35 -5.75
C GLN A 174 -3.64 -0.29 -4.66
N ASN A 175 -3.85 -0.96 -3.53
CA ASN A 175 -3.07 -0.70 -2.32
C ASN A 175 -2.29 -1.92 -1.76
N TYR A 176 -2.37 -3.11 -2.37
CA TYR A 176 -1.74 -4.33 -1.81
C TYR A 176 -0.20 -4.29 -1.76
N ASN A 177 0.43 -3.39 -2.51
CA ASN A 177 1.89 -3.20 -2.47
C ASN A 177 2.36 -2.30 -1.32
N HIS A 178 1.45 -1.58 -0.65
CA HIS A 178 1.79 -0.77 0.51
C HIS A 178 2.08 -1.66 1.73
N PRO A 179 3.31 -1.69 2.26
CA PRO A 179 3.62 -2.51 3.44
C PRO A 179 2.87 -2.08 4.69
N SER A 180 2.46 -0.82 4.77
CA SER A 180 1.65 -0.29 5.87
C SER A 180 0.27 -0.91 5.95
N VAL A 181 -0.35 -1.26 4.82
CA VAL A 181 -1.73 -1.79 4.81
C VAL A 181 -1.75 -3.25 5.25
N VAL A 182 -2.41 -3.53 6.36
CA VAL A 182 -2.52 -4.88 6.94
C VAL A 182 -3.96 -5.31 7.19
N LEU A 183 -4.90 -4.39 7.24
CA LEU A 183 -6.31 -4.66 7.49
C LEU A 183 -7.17 -4.05 6.38
N TRP A 184 -8.09 -4.86 5.87
CA TRP A 184 -9.10 -4.48 4.90
C TRP A 184 -10.47 -4.55 5.56
N GLY A 185 -11.16 -3.40 5.65
CA GLY A 185 -12.47 -3.28 6.25
C GLY A 185 -13.61 -3.25 5.22
N LEU A 186 -14.75 -3.75 5.67
CA LEU A 186 -16.03 -3.68 4.97
C LEU A 186 -16.91 -2.61 5.62
#